data_a1110e54870335f92fd1a604e2bb7992
#
_entry.id   a1110e54870335f92fd1a604e2bb7992
#
_cell.length_a   1.000
_cell.length_b   1.000
_cell.length_c   1.000
_cell.angle_alpha   90.00
_cell.angle_beta   90.00
_cell.angle_gamma   90.00
#
_symmetry.space_group_name_H-M   'P 1'
#
loop_
_entity.id
_entity.type
_entity.pdbx_description
1 polymer ?
#
loop_
_entity_poly.entity_id
_entity_poly.type
_entity_poly.pdbx_seq_one_letter_code
_entity_poly.pdbx_strand_id
1 'polypeptide(L)'
;MFSEAGAVLIRPMYPGDWPSVRAIFTEGIETGQATFEAAAPDWEQFNAGRLPGHRFVAVASGLVVGWTAVSPVSARPAYAGVVEHSVYVAGSARGRGVGGLLLKTLAASTEEHGIWTIQSSIFPENQASIRLHEANGFTIVGRRQRIARMSTGPLAGQWRDTLLLERRSRRV
;
A
#
# COMPACT_ATOMS: atom_id res chain seq x y z
N MET A 1 24.34 17.66 -18.98
CA MET A 1 24.74 16.65 -17.99
C MET A 1 23.44 16.06 -17.44
N PHE A 2 23.01 14.91 -17.96
CA PHE A 2 21.80 14.24 -17.49
C PHE A 2 22.17 13.52 -16.20
N SER A 3 21.58 13.95 -15.07
CA SER A 3 21.66 13.24 -13.80
C SER A 3 21.08 11.83 -14.03
N GLU A 4 21.87 10.79 -13.86
CA GLU A 4 21.39 9.42 -13.74
C GLU A 4 20.46 9.38 -12.54
N ALA A 5 19.16 9.47 -12.80
CA ALA A 5 18.15 9.13 -11.81
C ALA A 5 18.36 7.64 -11.52
N GLY A 6 19.01 7.33 -10.40
CA GLY A 6 19.40 5.97 -10.03
C GLY A 6 18.22 5.02 -10.20
N ALA A 7 18.49 3.87 -10.81
CA ALA A 7 17.49 2.82 -11.02
C ALA A 7 16.81 2.47 -9.69
N VAL A 8 15.48 2.32 -9.71
CA VAL A 8 14.72 1.88 -8.53
C VAL A 8 14.81 0.37 -8.42
N LEU A 9 15.31 -0.13 -7.31
CA LEU A 9 15.36 -1.55 -6.98
C LEU A 9 14.21 -1.90 -6.02
N ILE A 10 13.46 -2.96 -6.33
CA ILE A 10 12.50 -3.54 -5.40
C ILE A 10 13.14 -4.77 -4.75
N ARG A 11 13.09 -4.85 -3.43
CA ARG A 11 13.57 -6.00 -2.66
C ARG A 11 12.68 -6.29 -1.45
N PRO A 12 12.78 -7.49 -0.86
CA PRO A 12 12.10 -7.77 0.41
C PRO A 12 12.40 -6.72 1.48
N MET A 13 11.40 -6.45 2.31
CA MET A 13 11.53 -5.57 3.48
C MET A 13 12.20 -6.33 4.63
N TYR A 14 13.20 -5.73 5.24
CA TYR A 14 13.86 -6.25 6.43
C TYR A 14 13.53 -5.38 7.66
N PRO A 15 13.67 -5.92 8.89
CA PRO A 15 13.41 -5.13 10.11
C PRO A 15 14.20 -3.82 10.17
N GLY A 16 15.43 -3.81 9.65
CA GLY A 16 16.26 -2.61 9.58
C GLY A 16 15.75 -1.48 8.67
N ASP A 17 14.78 -1.78 7.80
CA ASP A 17 14.14 -0.76 6.94
C ASP A 17 13.07 0.02 7.70
N TRP A 18 12.64 -0.46 8.86
CA TRP A 18 11.49 0.08 9.58
C TRP A 18 11.55 1.59 9.84
N PRO A 19 12.68 2.20 10.25
CA PRO A 19 12.74 3.64 10.44
C PRO A 19 12.32 4.42 9.18
N SER A 20 12.79 4.01 8.01
CA SER A 20 12.42 4.63 6.72
C SER A 20 10.98 4.32 6.31
N VAL A 21 10.55 3.09 6.48
CA VAL A 21 9.16 2.66 6.20
C VAL A 21 8.19 3.45 7.06
N ARG A 22 8.46 3.59 8.36
CA ARG A 22 7.65 4.36 9.30
C ARG A 22 7.59 5.84 8.94
N ALA A 23 8.72 6.43 8.54
CA ALA A 23 8.76 7.83 8.11
C ALA A 23 7.88 8.07 6.88
N ILE A 24 7.95 7.20 5.87
CA ILE A 24 7.10 7.27 4.66
C ILE A 24 5.61 7.05 5.01
N PHE A 25 5.32 6.14 5.93
CA PHE A 25 3.96 5.91 6.41
C PHE A 25 3.42 7.14 7.12
N THR A 26 4.19 7.74 8.01
CA THR A 26 3.84 8.99 8.72
C THR A 26 3.57 10.13 7.74
N GLU A 27 4.42 10.31 6.74
CA GLU A 27 4.21 11.29 5.67
C GLU A 27 2.86 11.09 4.95
N GLY A 28 2.50 9.83 4.67
CA GLY A 28 1.19 9.49 4.09
C GLY A 28 0.02 9.83 5.01
N ILE A 29 0.13 9.53 6.29
CA ILE A 29 -0.89 9.85 7.31
C ILE A 29 -1.11 11.37 7.39
N GLU A 30 -0.04 12.15 7.39
CA GLU A 30 -0.09 13.61 7.49
C GLU A 30 -0.84 14.27 6.32
N THR A 31 -0.93 13.62 5.16
CA THR A 31 -1.72 14.14 4.03
C THR A 31 -3.22 14.18 4.33
N GLY A 32 -3.72 13.36 5.26
CA GLY A 32 -5.16 13.16 5.49
C GLY A 32 -5.89 12.45 4.33
N GLN A 33 -5.17 11.99 3.30
CA GLN A 33 -5.74 11.42 2.07
C GLN A 33 -5.33 9.98 1.82
N ALA A 34 -4.55 9.36 2.71
CA ALA A 34 -4.02 8.02 2.48
C ALA A 34 -4.67 6.93 3.34
N THR A 35 -5.09 7.25 4.55
CA THR A 35 -5.51 6.24 5.54
C THR A 35 -6.36 6.86 6.65
N PHE A 36 -7.12 6.02 7.36
CA PHE A 36 -7.78 6.37 8.63
C PHE A 36 -6.83 6.30 9.84
N GLU A 37 -5.64 5.73 9.69
CA GLU A 37 -4.68 5.62 10.78
C GLU A 37 -4.29 7.00 11.33
N ALA A 38 -4.26 7.11 12.66
CA ALA A 38 -3.89 8.34 13.34
C ALA A 38 -2.37 8.51 13.48
N ALA A 39 -1.65 7.40 13.57
CA ALA A 39 -0.20 7.36 13.69
C ALA A 39 0.34 6.05 13.10
N ALA A 40 1.58 6.08 12.62
CA ALA A 40 2.27 4.87 12.23
C ALA A 40 2.53 4.00 13.48
N PRO A 41 2.27 2.68 13.40
CA PRO A 41 2.53 1.76 14.51
C PRO A 41 4.03 1.64 14.80
N ASP A 42 4.38 0.92 15.86
CA ASP A 42 5.75 0.42 16.03
C ASP A 42 6.00 -0.82 15.13
N TRP A 43 7.25 -1.27 15.11
CA TRP A 43 7.62 -2.44 14.29
C TRP A 43 6.87 -3.71 14.71
N GLU A 44 6.69 -3.94 15.99
CA GLU A 44 6.05 -5.15 16.50
C GLU A 44 4.59 -5.23 16.07
N GLN A 45 3.86 -4.14 16.20
CA GLN A 45 2.47 -4.02 15.75
C GLN A 45 2.35 -4.18 14.23
N PHE A 46 3.23 -3.52 13.47
CA PHE A 46 3.26 -3.63 12.01
C PHE A 46 3.55 -5.07 11.59
N ASN A 47 4.56 -5.69 12.20
CA ASN A 47 4.99 -7.05 11.92
C ASN A 47 3.90 -8.09 12.23
N ALA A 48 3.21 -7.95 13.35
CA ALA A 48 2.13 -8.85 13.75
C ALA A 48 0.90 -8.76 12.82
N GLY A 49 0.61 -7.58 12.29
CA GLY A 49 -0.56 -7.33 11.45
C GLY A 49 -0.37 -7.63 9.96
N ARG A 50 0.83 -7.98 9.53
CA ARG A 50 1.17 -8.15 8.10
C ARG A 50 1.72 -9.54 7.81
N LEU A 51 1.40 -10.07 6.63
CA LEU A 51 1.98 -11.34 6.18
C LEU A 51 3.49 -11.14 5.91
N PRO A 52 4.37 -12.01 6.42
CA PRO A 52 5.82 -11.81 6.32
C PRO A 52 6.36 -11.94 4.88
N GLY A 53 5.75 -12.77 4.05
CA GLY A 53 6.28 -13.13 2.72
C GLY A 53 6.02 -12.11 1.61
N HIS A 54 5.15 -11.11 1.83
CA HIS A 54 4.69 -10.18 0.80
C HIS A 54 4.91 -8.73 1.24
N ARG A 55 6.14 -8.43 1.66
CA ARG A 55 6.59 -7.11 2.11
C ARG A 55 7.78 -6.68 1.29
N PHE A 56 7.68 -5.54 0.63
CA PHE A 56 8.73 -5.04 -0.25
C PHE A 56 9.00 -3.57 0.01
N VAL A 57 10.25 -3.18 -0.22
CA VAL A 57 10.67 -1.77 -0.26
C VAL A 57 11.24 -1.44 -1.64
N ALA A 58 11.01 -0.20 -2.05
CA ALA A 58 11.66 0.41 -3.20
C ALA A 58 12.86 1.20 -2.72
N VAL A 59 14.02 0.95 -3.31
CA VAL A 59 15.29 1.62 -2.99
C VAL A 59 15.78 2.38 -4.20
N ALA A 60 16.08 3.66 -4.02
CA ALA A 60 16.69 4.52 -5.03
C ALA A 60 17.88 5.24 -4.42
N SER A 61 19.03 5.21 -5.07
CA SER A 61 20.29 5.83 -4.57
C SER A 61 20.63 5.42 -3.13
N GLY A 62 20.38 4.15 -2.78
CA GLY A 62 20.64 3.61 -1.45
C GLY A 62 19.61 3.95 -0.36
N LEU A 63 18.57 4.72 -0.68
CA LEU A 63 17.53 5.13 0.26
C LEU A 63 16.23 4.40 -0.03
N VAL A 64 15.51 3.99 1.03
CA VAL A 64 14.14 3.49 0.91
C VAL A 64 13.23 4.65 0.54
N VAL A 65 12.52 4.54 -0.59
CA VAL A 65 11.65 5.58 -1.15
C VAL A 65 10.19 5.15 -1.29
N GLY A 66 9.87 3.93 -0.92
CA GLY A 66 8.50 3.41 -0.92
C GLY A 66 8.44 2.01 -0.34
N TRP A 67 7.24 1.56 -0.02
CA TRP A 67 7.00 0.22 0.51
C TRP A 67 5.60 -0.30 0.19
N THR A 68 5.45 -1.61 0.22
CA THR A 68 4.16 -2.30 0.17
C THR A 68 4.15 -3.49 1.11
N ALA A 69 2.98 -3.80 1.65
CA ALA A 69 2.75 -4.96 2.51
C ALA A 69 1.28 -5.37 2.44
N VAL A 70 0.95 -6.58 2.88
CA VAL A 70 -0.42 -7.11 2.87
C VAL A 70 -0.83 -7.64 4.24
N SER A 71 -2.13 -7.54 4.51
CA SER A 71 -2.79 -8.16 5.66
C SER A 71 -3.84 -9.15 5.18
N PRO A 72 -4.10 -10.25 5.89
CA PRO A 72 -5.24 -11.11 5.59
C PRO A 72 -6.55 -10.34 5.85
N VAL A 73 -7.55 -10.51 4.98
CA VAL A 73 -8.86 -9.86 5.17
C VAL A 73 -9.75 -10.61 6.17
N SER A 74 -9.47 -11.89 6.42
CA SER A 74 -10.27 -12.75 7.29
C SER A 74 -9.45 -13.91 7.83
N ALA A 75 -9.79 -14.36 9.02
CA ALA A 75 -9.24 -15.59 9.62
C ALA A 75 -9.94 -16.87 9.11
N ARG A 76 -11.04 -16.75 8.35
CA ARG A 76 -11.76 -17.91 7.81
C ARG A 76 -10.97 -18.55 6.67
N PRO A 77 -10.79 -19.89 6.68
CA PRO A 77 -10.03 -20.60 5.64
C PRO A 77 -10.51 -20.35 4.21
N ALA A 78 -11.81 -20.11 4.03
CA ALA A 78 -12.39 -19.79 2.72
C ALA A 78 -11.79 -18.52 2.07
N TYR A 79 -11.24 -17.62 2.87
CA TYR A 79 -10.62 -16.35 2.42
C TYR A 79 -9.10 -16.36 2.53
N ALA A 80 -8.48 -17.54 2.64
CA ALA A 80 -7.02 -17.64 2.82
C ALA A 80 -6.20 -16.99 1.70
N GLY A 81 -6.75 -16.91 0.51
CA GLY A 81 -6.11 -16.26 -0.66
C GLY A 81 -6.59 -14.83 -0.92
N VAL A 82 -7.21 -14.16 0.05
CA VAL A 82 -7.66 -12.77 -0.08
C VAL A 82 -6.91 -11.90 0.91
N VAL A 83 -6.23 -10.87 0.40
CA VAL A 83 -5.45 -9.94 1.21
C VAL A 83 -5.81 -8.48 0.88
N GLU A 84 -5.60 -7.61 1.86
CA GLU A 84 -5.62 -6.17 1.66
C GLU A 84 -4.19 -5.64 1.69
N HIS A 85 -3.84 -4.81 0.73
CA HIS A 85 -2.51 -4.23 0.66
C HIS A 85 -2.47 -2.77 1.12
N SER A 86 -1.26 -2.35 1.48
CA SER A 86 -0.87 -0.95 1.64
C SER A 86 0.30 -0.66 0.69
N VAL A 87 0.29 0.49 0.05
CA VAL A 87 1.41 1.00 -0.75
C VAL A 87 1.62 2.48 -0.45
N TYR A 88 2.85 2.84 -0.16
CA TYR A 88 3.25 4.20 0.18
C TYR A 88 4.54 4.55 -0.55
N VAL A 89 4.59 5.76 -1.10
CA VAL A 89 5.77 6.30 -1.80
C VAL A 89 6.11 7.65 -1.20
N ALA A 90 7.38 7.84 -0.84
CA ALA A 90 7.88 9.11 -0.33
C ALA A 90 7.57 10.25 -1.30
N GLY A 91 7.24 11.43 -0.80
CA GLY A 91 6.90 12.60 -1.61
C GLY A 91 7.96 12.95 -2.64
N SER A 92 9.23 12.80 -2.27
CA SER A 92 10.40 13.03 -3.14
C SER A 92 10.54 12.05 -4.31
N ALA A 93 9.85 10.91 -4.25
CA ALA A 93 9.91 9.85 -5.27
C ALA A 93 8.59 9.65 -6.03
N ARG A 94 7.56 10.45 -5.76
CA ARG A 94 6.29 10.41 -6.49
C ARG A 94 6.47 10.79 -7.95
N GLY A 95 5.59 10.26 -8.81
CA GLY A 95 5.63 10.52 -10.26
C GLY A 95 6.76 9.81 -11.00
N ARG A 96 7.55 8.96 -10.32
CA ARG A 96 8.70 8.24 -10.90
C ARG A 96 8.42 6.74 -11.13
N GLY A 97 7.16 6.32 -11.10
CA GLY A 97 6.76 4.94 -11.35
C GLY A 97 6.99 3.96 -10.16
N VAL A 98 7.46 4.44 -9.02
CA VAL A 98 7.80 3.61 -7.84
C VAL A 98 6.59 2.79 -7.36
N GLY A 99 5.41 3.39 -7.25
CA GLY A 99 4.19 2.70 -6.84
C GLY A 99 3.82 1.56 -7.78
N GLY A 100 3.96 1.77 -9.09
CA GLY A 100 3.70 0.73 -10.09
C GLY A 100 4.65 -0.46 -9.99
N LEU A 101 5.94 -0.20 -9.74
CA LEU A 101 6.92 -1.27 -9.53
C LEU A 101 6.61 -2.08 -8.27
N LEU A 102 6.25 -1.43 -7.17
CA LEU A 102 5.84 -2.09 -5.92
C LEU A 102 4.60 -2.96 -6.14
N LEU A 103 3.56 -2.44 -6.81
CA LEU A 103 2.34 -3.20 -7.08
C LEU A 103 2.56 -4.39 -8.00
N LYS A 104 3.40 -4.26 -9.03
CA LYS A 104 3.76 -5.38 -9.93
C LYS A 104 4.51 -6.48 -9.18
N THR A 105 5.47 -6.12 -8.35
CA THR A 105 6.23 -7.08 -7.53
C THR A 105 5.30 -7.78 -6.52
N LEU A 106 4.42 -7.03 -5.87
CA LEU A 106 3.44 -7.59 -4.95
C LEU A 106 2.52 -8.59 -5.65
N ALA A 107 1.98 -8.23 -6.82
CA ALA A 107 1.10 -9.10 -7.59
C ALA A 107 1.79 -10.42 -7.98
N ALA A 108 3.03 -10.36 -8.46
CA ALA A 108 3.80 -11.55 -8.79
C ALA A 108 4.02 -12.44 -7.55
N SER A 109 4.48 -11.85 -6.46
CA SER A 109 4.74 -12.56 -5.20
C SER A 109 3.49 -13.24 -4.64
N THR A 110 2.36 -12.57 -4.66
CA THR A 110 1.09 -13.12 -4.16
C THR A 110 0.57 -14.26 -5.04
N GLU A 111 0.64 -14.12 -6.34
CA GLU A 111 0.23 -15.17 -7.29
C GLU A 111 1.06 -16.44 -7.14
N GLU A 112 2.38 -16.32 -6.95
CA GLU A 112 3.29 -17.47 -6.73
C GLU A 112 2.94 -18.25 -5.45
N HIS A 113 2.26 -17.62 -4.48
CA HIS A 113 1.92 -18.22 -3.19
C HIS A 113 0.41 -18.50 -3.02
N GLY A 114 -0.34 -18.57 -4.13
CA GLY A 114 -1.75 -18.97 -4.11
C GLY A 114 -2.72 -17.92 -3.58
N ILE A 115 -2.32 -16.66 -3.52
CA ILE A 115 -3.22 -15.54 -3.18
C ILE A 115 -3.91 -15.09 -4.47
N TRP A 116 -5.23 -15.22 -4.52
CA TRP A 116 -6.01 -14.97 -5.73
C TRP A 116 -6.65 -13.59 -5.80
N THR A 117 -6.76 -12.86 -4.68
CA THR A 117 -7.33 -11.51 -4.66
C THR A 117 -6.52 -10.58 -3.76
N ILE A 118 -6.14 -9.43 -4.31
CA ILE A 118 -5.59 -8.30 -3.56
C ILE A 118 -6.65 -7.20 -3.59
N GLN A 119 -7.10 -6.75 -2.42
CA GLN A 119 -8.00 -5.60 -2.32
C GLN A 119 -7.29 -4.36 -1.78
N SER A 120 -7.87 -3.21 -2.06
CA SER A 120 -7.44 -1.91 -1.54
C SER A 120 -8.64 -1.03 -1.24
N SER A 121 -8.55 -0.28 -0.14
CA SER A 121 -9.53 0.75 0.20
C SER A 121 -8.90 2.11 -0.01
N ILE A 122 -9.48 2.91 -0.89
CA ILE A 122 -8.92 4.20 -1.33
C ILE A 122 -9.97 5.30 -1.15
N PHE A 123 -9.58 6.44 -0.60
CA PHE A 123 -10.47 7.60 -0.56
C PHE A 123 -10.79 8.07 -1.98
N PRO A 124 -12.06 8.39 -2.31
CA PRO A 124 -12.45 8.83 -3.65
C PRO A 124 -11.68 10.07 -4.13
N GLU A 125 -11.24 10.91 -3.21
CA GLU A 125 -10.48 12.13 -3.48
C GLU A 125 -9.03 11.84 -3.89
N ASN A 126 -8.49 10.66 -3.57
CA ASN A 126 -7.13 10.26 -3.90
C ASN A 126 -7.05 9.70 -5.34
N GLN A 127 -7.27 10.57 -6.31
CA GLN A 127 -7.31 10.23 -7.73
C GLN A 127 -5.98 9.66 -8.25
N ALA A 128 -4.86 10.10 -7.70
CA ALA A 128 -3.54 9.57 -8.08
C ALA A 128 -3.41 8.09 -7.71
N SER A 129 -3.87 7.70 -6.52
CA SER A 129 -3.86 6.30 -6.08
C SER A 129 -4.84 5.45 -6.91
N ILE A 130 -6.03 5.95 -7.20
CA ILE A 130 -7.02 5.24 -8.02
C ILE A 130 -6.41 4.92 -9.39
N ARG A 131 -5.87 5.92 -10.09
CA ARG A 131 -5.23 5.72 -11.40
C ARG A 131 -4.04 4.75 -11.33
N LEU A 132 -3.23 4.84 -10.28
CA LEU A 132 -2.12 3.90 -10.07
C LEU A 132 -2.62 2.45 -9.99
N HIS A 133 -3.68 2.21 -9.23
CA HIS A 133 -4.24 0.88 -9.04
C HIS A 133 -4.88 0.35 -10.32
N GLU A 134 -5.70 1.16 -11.00
CA GLU A 134 -6.31 0.78 -12.28
C GLU A 134 -5.26 0.44 -13.34
N ALA A 135 -4.18 1.22 -13.43
CA ALA A 135 -3.05 0.94 -14.32
C ALA A 135 -2.29 -0.37 -13.98
N ASN A 136 -2.48 -0.91 -12.78
CA ASN A 136 -1.88 -2.16 -12.31
C ASN A 136 -2.89 -3.31 -12.17
N GLY A 137 -4.03 -3.23 -12.85
CA GLY A 137 -5.00 -4.32 -12.99
C GLY A 137 -6.04 -4.40 -11.88
N PHE A 138 -6.18 -3.36 -11.06
CA PHE A 138 -7.29 -3.26 -10.11
C PHE A 138 -8.53 -2.69 -10.78
N THR A 139 -9.69 -3.11 -10.32
CA THR A 139 -11.00 -2.60 -10.73
C THR A 139 -11.77 -2.09 -9.51
N ILE A 140 -12.59 -1.05 -9.71
CA ILE A 140 -13.47 -0.54 -8.65
C ILE A 140 -14.63 -1.51 -8.50
N VAL A 141 -14.76 -2.09 -7.31
CA VAL A 141 -15.89 -2.98 -6.95
C VAL A 141 -17.10 -2.17 -6.50
N GLY A 142 -16.87 -1.11 -5.75
CA GLY A 142 -17.95 -0.25 -5.28
C GLY A 142 -17.46 0.82 -4.29
N ARG A 143 -18.42 1.66 -3.88
CA ARG A 143 -18.22 2.75 -2.92
C ARG A 143 -18.88 2.40 -1.59
N ARG A 144 -18.12 2.47 -0.52
CA ARG A 144 -18.63 2.32 0.85
C ARG A 144 -18.83 3.71 1.46
N GLN A 145 -20.08 4.11 1.55
CA GLN A 145 -20.43 5.44 2.06
C GLN A 145 -20.25 5.50 3.57
N ARG A 146 -19.64 6.59 4.04
CA ARG A 146 -19.48 6.89 5.47
C ARG A 146 -18.94 5.69 6.27
N ILE A 147 -17.96 4.99 5.71
CA ILE A 147 -17.44 3.75 6.29
C ILE A 147 -16.74 3.98 7.63
N ALA A 148 -16.06 5.11 7.79
CA ALA A 148 -15.38 5.49 9.03
C ALA A 148 -15.23 7.01 9.13
N ARG A 149 -14.84 7.47 10.34
CA ARG A 149 -14.63 8.88 10.63
C ARG A 149 -13.16 9.13 10.91
N MET A 150 -12.61 10.20 10.34
CA MET A 150 -11.25 10.63 10.65
C MET A 150 -11.12 11.01 12.12
N SER A 151 -10.13 10.46 12.79
CA SER A 151 -9.88 10.73 14.21
C SER A 151 -8.93 11.92 14.44
N THR A 152 -8.05 12.19 13.47
CA THR A 152 -7.00 13.21 13.57
C THR A 152 -6.81 13.96 12.25
N GLY A 153 -5.95 14.96 12.25
CA GLY A 153 -5.56 15.74 11.08
C GLY A 153 -6.61 16.78 10.64
N PRO A 154 -6.41 17.37 9.44
CA PRO A 154 -7.25 18.46 8.96
C PRO A 154 -8.71 18.08 8.74
N LEU A 155 -8.99 16.79 8.58
CA LEU A 155 -10.34 16.26 8.36
C LEU A 155 -10.92 15.55 9.60
N ALA A 156 -10.34 15.77 10.79
CA ALA A 156 -10.81 15.17 12.04
C ALA A 156 -12.32 15.41 12.25
N GLY A 157 -13.03 14.36 12.66
CA GLY A 157 -14.47 14.39 12.88
C GLY A 157 -15.33 14.17 11.64
N GLN A 158 -14.75 14.21 10.43
CA GLN A 158 -15.49 14.01 9.19
C GLN A 158 -15.66 12.51 8.87
N TRP A 159 -16.88 12.14 8.49
CA TRP A 159 -17.18 10.84 7.90
C TRP A 159 -16.63 10.77 6.48
N ARG A 160 -16.01 9.65 6.14
CA ARG A 160 -15.43 9.48 4.82
C ARG A 160 -15.91 8.20 4.16
N ASP A 161 -16.04 8.30 2.84
CA ASP A 161 -16.27 7.14 1.98
C ASP A 161 -14.95 6.50 1.58
N THR A 162 -14.99 5.23 1.21
CA THR A 162 -13.89 4.59 0.49
C THR A 162 -14.41 3.92 -0.77
N LEU A 163 -13.57 3.85 -1.79
CA LEU A 163 -13.73 2.94 -2.90
C LEU A 163 -13.04 1.63 -2.53
N LEU A 164 -13.73 0.51 -2.71
CA LEU A 164 -13.13 -0.80 -2.67
C LEU A 164 -12.66 -1.16 -4.08
N LEU A 165 -11.36 -1.39 -4.23
CA LEU A 165 -10.77 -1.88 -5.46
C LEU A 165 -10.24 -3.29 -5.23
N GLU A 166 -10.26 -4.14 -6.25
CA GLU A 166 -9.63 -5.44 -6.18
C GLU A 166 -8.91 -5.79 -7.49
N ARG A 167 -7.82 -6.53 -7.34
CA ARG A 167 -7.13 -7.23 -8.42
C ARG A 167 -7.32 -8.72 -8.22
N ARG A 168 -7.98 -9.37 -9.17
CA ARG A 168 -8.12 -10.82 -9.21
C ARG A 168 -7.01 -11.42 -10.07
N SER A 169 -6.30 -12.41 -9.52
CA SER A 169 -5.34 -13.20 -10.30
C SER A 169 -6.03 -13.92 -11.45
N ARG A 170 -5.31 -14.04 -12.56
CA ARG A 170 -5.71 -14.89 -13.69
C ARG A 170 -4.98 -16.24 -13.70
N ARG A 171 -4.09 -16.46 -12.73
CA ARG A 171 -3.20 -17.63 -12.63
C ARG A 171 -3.61 -18.60 -11.53
N VAL A 172 -4.31 -18.15 -10.53
CA VAL A 172 -4.81 -18.91 -9.37
C VAL A 172 -6.27 -18.56 -9.08
#